data_654b6c13554847aff4a5cf115e45b282
#
_entry.id   654b6c13554847aff4a5cf115e45b282
#
_cell.length_a   1.000
_cell.length_b   1.000
_cell.length_c   1.000
_cell.angle_alpha   90.00
_cell.angle_beta   90.00
_cell.angle_gamma   90.00
#
_symmetry.space_group_name_H-M   'P 1'
#
loop_
_entity.id
_entity.type
_entity.pdbx_description
1 polymer ?
#
loop_
_entity_poly.entity_id
_entity_poly.type
_entity_poly.pdbx_seq_one_letter_code
_entity_poly.pdbx_strand_id
1 'polypeptide(L)'
;MGKYDDLVFTIPKEFHDWYGFASPRGFFRGTTMMPKARVYMDFTAVTKELVMEVPHTHHAVDEYLVFTGADLNNFFEFDAEVDVWLGEDPERLELFTITEPTIIRVPPKLYHCPVNFRRISKPIMFSAVYLDGDWSKINRRVNAEGREEFTYDGAGIRRCVKNRAQECVYCGQCFSEAMKEFLEKAKEESAGDERLLPFYEMAKLPRTGKYDKYVYTFKPEAHNNPNFLSPRAGFRGWSEMEESRLWYLYNLVQRECTVGELHMHHAVEEYLFFTGADITDFFNFDAEVEIQLGEDPDHLETYTITEPTVIRIPPKLWHGPVTFKRVGAPINFMPFYPAGNYGRVIRQTQTDGSSHYLYKGTDLPK
;
A
#
# COMPACT_ATOMS: atom_id res chain seq x y z
N MET A 1 16.86 13.71 20.83
CA MET A 1 15.59 13.08 20.44
C MET A 1 14.67 14.21 20.04
N GLY A 2 14.26 14.27 18.78
CA GLY A 2 13.38 15.30 18.25
C GLY A 2 11.96 15.13 18.78
N LYS A 3 11.17 16.19 18.76
CA LYS A 3 9.79 16.18 19.26
C LYS A 3 8.87 15.23 18.46
N TYR A 4 9.20 14.99 17.19
CA TYR A 4 8.37 14.22 16.24
C TYR A 4 9.03 12.90 15.82
N ASP A 5 10.03 12.40 16.56
CA ASP A 5 10.72 11.14 16.26
C ASP A 5 9.74 9.94 16.19
N ASP A 6 8.64 9.99 16.94
CA ASP A 6 7.58 8.97 16.93
C ASP A 6 6.71 8.98 15.66
N LEU A 7 6.87 10.00 14.81
CA LEU A 7 6.19 10.10 13.52
C LEU A 7 7.07 9.66 12.34
N VAL A 8 8.36 9.40 12.57
CA VAL A 8 9.33 9.00 11.54
C VAL A 8 9.75 7.56 11.79
N PHE A 9 9.51 6.70 10.84
CA PHE A 9 9.75 5.26 10.99
C PHE A 9 10.55 4.72 9.81
N THR A 10 11.77 4.23 10.09
CA THR A 10 12.58 3.50 9.10
C THR A 10 11.99 2.13 8.86
N ILE A 11 11.70 1.81 7.61
CA ILE A 11 11.10 0.53 7.21
C ILE A 11 12.12 -0.60 7.42
N PRO A 12 11.80 -1.64 8.20
CA PRO A 12 12.74 -2.72 8.45
C PRO A 12 12.83 -3.70 7.28
N LYS A 13 13.99 -4.34 7.15
CA LYS A 13 14.19 -5.45 6.20
C LYS A 13 13.56 -6.72 6.75
N GLU A 14 12.54 -7.26 6.07
CA GLU A 14 12.01 -8.58 6.36
C GLU A 14 12.66 -9.61 5.44
N PHE A 15 13.56 -10.40 5.98
CA PHE A 15 14.18 -11.53 5.28
C PHE A 15 13.28 -12.77 5.38
N HIS A 16 13.07 -13.43 4.24
CA HIS A 16 12.25 -14.63 4.15
C HIS A 16 12.73 -15.52 3.00
N ASP A 17 12.32 -16.77 3.03
CA ASP A 17 12.57 -17.81 2.01
C ASP A 17 11.28 -18.20 1.24
N TRP A 18 10.32 -17.31 1.15
CA TRP A 18 9.02 -17.58 0.54
C TRP A 18 9.14 -17.77 -0.98
N TYR A 19 8.57 -18.87 -1.47
CA TYR A 19 8.57 -19.17 -2.88
C TYR A 19 7.88 -18.06 -3.69
N GLY A 20 8.50 -17.64 -4.78
CA GLY A 20 7.92 -16.68 -5.71
C GLY A 20 8.00 -15.22 -5.29
N PHE A 21 8.60 -14.90 -4.14
CA PHE A 21 8.75 -13.54 -3.65
C PHE A 21 10.21 -13.13 -3.52
N ALA A 22 10.50 -11.85 -3.82
CA ALA A 22 11.82 -11.29 -3.57
C ALA A 22 12.05 -11.04 -2.07
N SER A 23 13.31 -11.18 -1.63
CA SER A 23 13.72 -10.98 -0.24
C SER A 23 15.01 -10.19 -0.18
N PRO A 24 15.14 -9.23 0.75
CA PRO A 24 14.15 -8.81 1.74
C PRO A 24 13.04 -7.97 1.14
N ARG A 25 11.88 -7.95 1.77
CA ARG A 25 10.78 -7.04 1.41
C ARG A 25 10.62 -5.92 2.42
N GLY A 26 9.97 -4.82 2.00
CA GLY A 26 9.55 -3.72 2.86
C GLY A 26 8.05 -3.82 3.20
N PHE A 27 7.68 -3.33 4.38
CA PHE A 27 6.28 -3.21 4.78
C PHE A 27 6.13 -2.21 5.93
N PHE A 28 4.92 -1.71 6.08
CA PHE A 28 4.52 -0.86 7.20
C PHE A 28 3.22 -1.37 7.82
N ARG A 29 3.27 -1.73 9.09
CA ARG A 29 2.13 -2.28 9.85
C ARG A 29 1.66 -1.29 10.89
N GLY A 30 1.04 -0.22 10.44
CA GLY A 30 0.31 0.77 11.18
C GLY A 30 0.59 0.84 12.68
N THR A 31 -0.43 0.55 13.47
CA THR A 31 -0.39 0.66 14.94
C THR A 31 0.68 -0.19 15.64
N THR A 32 1.19 -1.22 14.99
CA THR A 32 2.26 -2.07 15.54
C THR A 32 3.62 -1.39 15.49
N MET A 33 3.89 -0.67 14.41
CA MET A 33 5.17 -0.03 14.15
C MET A 33 5.19 1.42 14.58
N MET A 34 4.05 2.10 14.47
CA MET A 34 3.91 3.49 14.80
C MET A 34 2.58 3.72 15.55
N PRO A 35 2.61 4.19 16.80
CA PRO A 35 1.40 4.43 17.57
C PRO A 35 0.41 5.33 16.82
N LYS A 36 -0.86 4.96 16.85
CA LYS A 36 -1.98 5.66 16.19
C LYS A 36 -1.94 5.66 14.65
N ALA A 37 -0.98 5.03 14.00
CA ALA A 37 -1.00 4.89 12.55
C ALA A 37 -2.14 3.96 12.11
N ARG A 38 -2.83 4.32 11.02
CA ARG A 38 -4.04 3.63 10.55
C ARG A 38 -3.87 2.97 9.18
N VAL A 39 -2.65 2.86 8.71
CA VAL A 39 -2.33 2.29 7.41
C VAL A 39 -1.48 1.05 7.60
N TYR A 40 -1.87 -0.03 6.95
CA TYR A 40 -1.03 -1.18 6.69
C TYR A 40 -0.72 -1.20 5.19
N MET A 41 0.53 -1.37 4.82
CA MET A 41 0.95 -1.50 3.42
C MET A 41 2.19 -2.37 3.35
N ASP A 42 2.22 -3.33 2.44
CA ASP A 42 3.43 -4.07 2.10
C ASP A 42 3.91 -3.77 0.67
N PHE A 43 5.18 -4.01 0.43
CA PHE A 43 5.84 -3.86 -0.85
C PHE A 43 6.48 -5.20 -1.20
N THR A 44 5.72 -6.04 -1.89
CA THR A 44 6.12 -7.41 -2.17
C THR A 44 6.34 -7.58 -3.65
N ALA A 45 7.56 -7.90 -4.08
CA ALA A 45 7.83 -8.26 -5.46
C ALA A 45 7.54 -9.74 -5.68
N VAL A 46 6.59 -10.02 -6.56
CA VAL A 46 6.26 -11.38 -7.02
C VAL A 46 7.11 -11.69 -8.25
N THR A 47 7.89 -12.76 -8.17
CA THR A 47 8.92 -13.12 -9.17
C THR A 47 8.63 -14.43 -9.90
N LYS A 48 7.62 -15.19 -9.43
CA LYS A 48 7.23 -16.48 -10.00
C LYS A 48 5.73 -16.69 -9.88
N GLU A 49 5.22 -17.61 -10.67
CA GLU A 49 3.86 -18.08 -10.63
C GLU A 49 3.55 -18.74 -9.28
N LEU A 50 2.43 -18.37 -8.69
CA LEU A 50 1.94 -18.96 -7.43
C LEU A 50 0.46 -18.63 -7.22
N VAL A 51 -0.19 -19.38 -6.32
CA VAL A 51 -1.54 -19.11 -5.87
C VAL A 51 -1.50 -18.68 -4.41
N MET A 52 -2.14 -17.55 -4.11
CA MET A 52 -2.25 -17.04 -2.73
C MET A 52 -3.69 -17.07 -2.25
N GLU A 53 -3.82 -17.34 -0.97
CA GLU A 53 -5.04 -17.17 -0.19
C GLU A 53 -6.21 -18.08 -0.63
N VAL A 54 -7.16 -18.19 0.25
CA VAL A 54 -8.47 -18.79 0.03
C VAL A 54 -9.54 -17.70 0.09
N PRO A 55 -10.76 -17.92 -0.43
CA PRO A 55 -11.83 -16.94 -0.30
C PRO A 55 -12.06 -16.53 1.16
N HIS A 56 -12.00 -15.24 1.42
CA HIS A 56 -12.20 -14.65 2.74
C HIS A 56 -12.80 -13.26 2.65
N THR A 57 -13.20 -12.70 3.78
CA THR A 57 -13.71 -11.33 3.88
C THR A 57 -13.02 -10.60 5.04
N HIS A 58 -13.07 -9.26 4.99
CA HIS A 58 -12.76 -8.39 6.12
C HIS A 58 -14.05 -7.84 6.71
N HIS A 59 -14.13 -7.78 8.06
CA HIS A 59 -15.38 -7.38 8.70
C HIS A 59 -15.65 -5.88 8.64
N ALA A 60 -14.63 -5.07 8.87
CA ALA A 60 -14.78 -3.63 9.05
C ALA A 60 -13.73 -2.76 8.32
N VAL A 61 -12.81 -3.37 7.59
CA VAL A 61 -11.70 -2.68 6.89
C VAL A 61 -11.93 -2.67 5.40
N ASP A 62 -11.62 -1.53 4.76
CA ASP A 62 -11.36 -1.48 3.32
C ASP A 62 -9.95 -2.03 3.08
N GLU A 63 -9.83 -2.98 2.17
CA GLU A 63 -8.57 -3.43 1.61
C GLU A 63 -8.44 -2.97 0.17
N TYR A 64 -7.20 -2.72 -0.24
CA TYR A 64 -6.87 -2.47 -1.64
C TYR A 64 -5.76 -3.42 -2.07
N LEU A 65 -6.02 -4.19 -3.11
CA LEU A 65 -5.03 -5.03 -3.78
C LEU A 65 -4.43 -4.21 -4.92
N VAL A 66 -3.13 -3.95 -4.85
CA VAL A 66 -2.42 -3.13 -5.83
C VAL A 66 -1.44 -4.00 -6.60
N PHE A 67 -1.54 -3.97 -7.92
CA PHE A 67 -0.68 -4.69 -8.86
C PHE A 67 -0.01 -3.69 -9.77
N THR A 68 1.32 -3.65 -9.80
CA THR A 68 2.11 -2.77 -10.69
C THR A 68 3.36 -3.48 -11.19
N GLY A 69 4.10 -2.90 -12.14
CA GLY A 69 5.47 -3.35 -12.39
C GLY A 69 6.31 -3.26 -11.12
N ALA A 70 7.24 -4.19 -10.90
CA ALA A 70 8.12 -4.14 -9.72
C ALA A 70 9.20 -3.05 -9.84
N ASP A 71 9.65 -2.75 -11.06
CA ASP A 71 10.47 -1.58 -11.34
C ASP A 71 9.58 -0.36 -11.53
N LEU A 72 9.45 0.45 -10.49
CA LEU A 72 8.62 1.66 -10.54
C LEU A 72 9.14 2.72 -11.50
N ASN A 73 10.42 2.67 -11.94
CA ASN A 73 10.92 3.53 -13.01
C ASN A 73 10.20 3.25 -14.33
N ASN A 74 9.73 2.02 -14.50
CA ASN A 74 8.95 1.53 -15.60
C ASN A 74 7.57 1.03 -15.14
N PHE A 75 6.88 1.81 -14.32
CA PHE A 75 5.65 1.46 -13.62
C PHE A 75 4.62 0.71 -14.48
N PHE A 76 4.48 1.11 -15.75
CA PHE A 76 3.52 0.53 -16.68
C PHE A 76 4.05 -0.70 -17.43
N GLU A 77 5.28 -1.13 -17.17
CA GLU A 77 5.81 -2.38 -17.70
C GLU A 77 5.30 -3.55 -16.86
N PHE A 78 4.14 -4.04 -17.22
CA PHE A 78 3.43 -5.12 -16.52
C PHE A 78 3.31 -6.34 -17.41
N ASP A 79 4.29 -7.25 -17.35
CA ASP A 79 4.30 -8.49 -18.13
C ASP A 79 3.95 -9.69 -17.26
N ALA A 80 2.69 -9.69 -16.83
CA ALA A 80 2.11 -10.72 -15.98
C ALA A 80 0.62 -10.91 -16.29
N GLU A 81 0.06 -12.04 -15.83
CA GLU A 81 -1.36 -12.30 -15.78
C GLU A 81 -1.73 -12.77 -14.37
N VAL A 82 -2.62 -12.03 -13.72
CA VAL A 82 -3.07 -12.33 -12.37
C VAL A 82 -4.58 -12.46 -12.34
N ASP A 83 -5.08 -13.59 -11.86
CA ASP A 83 -6.51 -13.82 -11.69
C ASP A 83 -6.91 -13.54 -10.24
N VAL A 84 -7.97 -12.75 -10.06
CA VAL A 84 -8.54 -12.38 -8.77
C VAL A 84 -10.04 -12.61 -8.81
N TRP A 85 -10.60 -13.24 -7.78
CA TRP A 85 -12.03 -13.48 -7.68
C TRP A 85 -12.66 -12.57 -6.63
N LEU A 86 -13.83 -12.00 -6.98
CA LEU A 86 -14.61 -11.10 -6.11
C LEU A 86 -16.07 -11.51 -6.08
N GLY A 87 -16.72 -11.41 -4.94
CA GLY A 87 -18.17 -11.66 -4.85
C GLY A 87 -18.74 -11.49 -3.45
N GLU A 88 -20.04 -11.35 -3.33
CA GLU A 88 -20.76 -11.35 -2.05
C GLU A 88 -21.03 -12.77 -1.55
N ASP A 89 -21.02 -13.76 -2.45
CA ASP A 89 -21.21 -15.18 -2.17
C ASP A 89 -19.93 -15.92 -2.55
N PRO A 90 -19.26 -16.63 -1.63
CA PRO A 90 -18.05 -17.37 -1.93
C PRO A 90 -18.25 -18.55 -2.90
N GLU A 91 -19.50 -18.95 -3.14
CA GLU A 91 -19.86 -19.97 -4.15
C GLU A 91 -20.19 -19.38 -5.51
N ARG A 92 -20.16 -18.03 -5.62
CA ARG A 92 -20.47 -17.30 -6.86
C ARG A 92 -19.56 -16.09 -7.03
N LEU A 93 -18.27 -16.34 -7.10
CA LEU A 93 -17.27 -15.29 -7.32
C LEU A 93 -17.13 -14.99 -8.82
N GLU A 94 -16.88 -13.74 -9.16
CA GLU A 94 -16.58 -13.29 -10.53
C GLU A 94 -15.07 -13.16 -10.71
N LEU A 95 -14.55 -13.65 -11.81
CA LEU A 95 -13.14 -13.58 -12.17
C LEU A 95 -12.80 -12.23 -12.79
N PHE A 96 -11.69 -11.66 -12.31
CA PHE A 96 -11.01 -10.50 -12.87
C PHE A 96 -9.58 -10.89 -13.24
N THR A 97 -9.23 -10.82 -14.51
CA THR A 97 -7.87 -11.08 -14.99
C THR A 97 -7.15 -9.75 -15.17
N ILE A 98 -6.07 -9.58 -14.44
CA ILE A 98 -5.25 -8.37 -14.39
C ILE A 98 -4.07 -8.57 -15.35
N THR A 99 -3.96 -7.71 -16.34
CA THR A 99 -2.90 -7.70 -17.37
C THR A 99 -2.20 -6.35 -17.50
N GLU A 100 -2.62 -5.37 -16.70
CA GLU A 100 -2.10 -4.01 -16.64
C GLU A 100 -2.04 -3.55 -15.19
N PRO A 101 -1.25 -2.52 -14.85
CA PRO A 101 -1.23 -1.97 -13.50
C PRO A 101 -2.63 -1.61 -13.03
N THR A 102 -3.06 -2.23 -11.92
CA THR A 102 -4.45 -2.20 -11.46
C THR A 102 -4.52 -2.10 -9.94
N ILE A 103 -5.53 -1.42 -9.46
CA ILE A 103 -5.94 -1.43 -8.06
C ILE A 103 -7.36 -1.97 -7.95
N ILE A 104 -7.57 -2.87 -6.99
CA ILE A 104 -8.87 -3.44 -6.66
C ILE A 104 -9.22 -3.04 -5.23
N ARG A 105 -10.36 -2.37 -5.04
CA ARG A 105 -10.92 -2.14 -3.72
C ARG A 105 -11.75 -3.32 -3.28
N VAL A 106 -11.50 -3.82 -2.10
CA VAL A 106 -12.29 -4.84 -1.41
C VAL A 106 -12.99 -4.20 -0.22
N PRO A 107 -14.24 -3.75 -0.36
CA PRO A 107 -14.97 -3.19 0.76
C PRO A 107 -15.28 -4.26 1.82
N PRO A 108 -15.59 -3.86 3.06
CA PRO A 108 -15.96 -4.80 4.11
C PRO A 108 -17.02 -5.80 3.66
N LYS A 109 -16.84 -7.06 4.04
CA LYS A 109 -17.74 -8.20 3.75
C LYS A 109 -17.76 -8.69 2.29
N LEU A 110 -17.01 -8.07 1.38
CA LEU A 110 -16.85 -8.63 0.04
C LEU A 110 -15.85 -9.80 0.12
N TYR A 111 -16.25 -10.99 -0.36
CA TYR A 111 -15.32 -12.09 -0.55
C TYR A 111 -14.38 -11.78 -1.69
N HIS A 112 -13.12 -12.12 -1.50
CA HIS A 112 -12.07 -12.01 -2.50
C HIS A 112 -11.10 -13.16 -2.33
N CYS A 113 -10.21 -13.33 -3.32
CA CYS A 113 -9.31 -14.47 -3.44
C CYS A 113 -10.00 -15.77 -3.92
N PRO A 114 -9.22 -16.75 -4.41
CA PRO A 114 -7.75 -16.72 -4.43
C PRO A 114 -7.19 -15.62 -5.33
N VAL A 115 -5.89 -15.29 -5.14
CA VAL A 115 -5.09 -14.54 -6.11
C VAL A 115 -4.16 -15.54 -6.80
N ASN A 116 -4.35 -15.73 -8.10
CA ASN A 116 -3.53 -16.64 -8.90
C ASN A 116 -2.61 -15.84 -9.82
N PHE A 117 -1.34 -15.76 -9.49
CA PHE A 117 -0.28 -15.23 -10.35
C PHE A 117 0.03 -16.26 -11.42
N ARG A 118 -0.82 -16.30 -12.46
CA ARG A 118 -0.83 -17.37 -13.47
C ARG A 118 0.36 -17.32 -14.43
N ARG A 119 0.86 -16.12 -14.72
CA ARG A 119 2.03 -15.87 -15.55
C ARG A 119 2.80 -14.68 -15.00
N ILE A 120 4.09 -14.85 -14.78
CA ILE A 120 5.02 -13.80 -14.34
C ILE A 120 6.23 -13.84 -15.27
N SER A 121 6.20 -13.07 -16.36
CA SER A 121 7.33 -12.94 -17.28
C SER A 121 8.35 -11.91 -16.78
N LYS A 122 7.87 -10.87 -16.08
CA LYS A 122 8.67 -9.89 -15.33
C LYS A 122 8.16 -9.76 -13.92
N PRO A 123 9.01 -9.51 -12.92
CA PRO A 123 8.56 -9.27 -11.57
C PRO A 123 7.51 -8.15 -11.51
N ILE A 124 6.50 -8.34 -10.70
CA ILE A 124 5.47 -7.34 -10.42
C ILE A 124 5.45 -7.02 -8.94
N MET A 125 5.04 -5.82 -8.58
CA MET A 125 4.69 -5.49 -7.19
C MET A 125 3.25 -5.92 -6.93
N PHE A 126 3.07 -6.66 -5.86
CA PHE A 126 1.79 -6.90 -5.22
C PHE A 126 1.81 -6.23 -3.86
N SER A 127 0.81 -5.43 -3.56
CA SER A 127 0.66 -4.77 -2.27
C SER A 127 -0.77 -4.92 -1.75
N ALA A 128 -0.92 -5.40 -0.53
CA ALA A 128 -2.16 -5.34 0.21
C ALA A 128 -2.13 -4.08 1.09
N VAL A 129 -3.13 -3.22 0.94
CA VAL A 129 -3.24 -1.96 1.68
C VAL A 129 -4.52 -1.99 2.51
N TYR A 130 -4.38 -1.82 3.83
CA TYR A 130 -5.52 -1.74 4.75
C TYR A 130 -5.57 -0.36 5.40
N LEU A 131 -6.75 0.22 5.48
CA LEU A 131 -6.95 1.56 6.03
C LEU A 131 -7.35 1.56 7.51
N ASP A 132 -6.88 0.58 8.27
CA ASP A 132 -7.15 0.47 9.71
C ASP A 132 -5.91 0.11 10.55
N GLY A 133 -4.73 0.20 9.96
CA GLY A 133 -3.45 -0.02 10.65
C GLY A 133 -3.17 -1.44 11.13
N ASP A 134 -4.12 -2.34 10.95
CA ASP A 134 -4.05 -3.78 11.23
C ASP A 134 -4.96 -4.51 10.25
N TRP A 135 -4.74 -5.81 10.05
CA TRP A 135 -5.57 -6.62 9.19
C TRP A 135 -6.18 -7.81 9.95
N SER A 136 -7.36 -8.19 9.51
CA SER A 136 -8.02 -9.40 9.99
C SER A 136 -8.90 -9.96 8.88
N LYS A 137 -9.00 -11.27 8.80
CA LYS A 137 -9.82 -11.97 7.82
C LYS A 137 -10.74 -13.01 8.47
N ILE A 138 -11.88 -13.21 7.85
CA ILE A 138 -12.83 -14.25 8.18
C ILE A 138 -12.80 -15.26 7.04
N ASN A 139 -12.25 -16.43 7.32
CA ASN A 139 -12.23 -17.54 6.38
C ASN A 139 -13.46 -18.41 6.59
N ARG A 140 -14.10 -18.80 5.51
CA ARG A 140 -15.13 -19.84 5.50
C ARG A 140 -14.49 -21.17 5.18
N ARG A 141 -14.80 -22.18 5.98
CA ARG A 141 -14.39 -23.57 5.72
C ARG A 141 -15.61 -24.48 5.81
N VAL A 142 -15.60 -25.55 5.05
CA VAL A 142 -16.56 -26.66 5.20
C VAL A 142 -15.81 -27.78 5.90
N ASN A 143 -16.30 -28.22 7.06
CA ASN A 143 -15.68 -29.31 7.82
C ASN A 143 -16.00 -30.68 7.22
N ALA A 144 -15.42 -31.74 7.80
CA ALA A 144 -15.59 -33.10 7.32
C ALA A 144 -17.06 -33.60 7.35
N GLU A 145 -17.90 -32.99 8.18
CA GLU A 145 -19.34 -33.27 8.28
C GLU A 145 -20.20 -32.43 7.35
N GLY A 146 -19.57 -31.63 6.47
CA GLY A 146 -20.28 -30.75 5.52
C GLY A 146 -20.86 -29.48 6.15
N ARG A 147 -20.49 -29.16 7.41
CA ARG A 147 -20.95 -27.94 8.09
C ARG A 147 -20.03 -26.78 7.83
N GLU A 148 -20.59 -25.60 7.66
CA GLU A 148 -19.84 -24.35 7.53
C GLU A 148 -19.23 -23.95 8.86
N GLU A 149 -17.96 -23.60 8.83
CA GLU A 149 -17.22 -23.04 9.96
C GLU A 149 -16.56 -21.75 9.52
N PHE A 150 -16.65 -20.74 10.36
CA PHE A 150 -15.98 -19.46 10.15
C PHE A 150 -14.83 -19.30 11.11
N THR A 151 -13.62 -19.13 10.59
CA THR A 151 -12.44 -18.87 11.41
C THR A 151 -12.01 -17.42 11.25
N TYR A 152 -11.82 -16.77 12.39
CA TYR A 152 -11.23 -15.44 12.43
C TYR A 152 -9.72 -15.55 12.49
N ASP A 153 -9.04 -14.96 11.50
CA ASP A 153 -7.60 -14.84 11.46
C ASP A 153 -7.23 -13.35 11.49
N GLY A 154 -6.39 -12.97 12.42
CA GLY A 154 -5.92 -11.61 12.56
C GLY A 154 -4.43 -11.54 12.36
N ALA A 155 -3.90 -10.34 12.21
CA ALA A 155 -2.47 -10.14 12.19
C ALA A 155 -1.84 -10.95 13.32
N GLY A 156 -0.87 -11.78 13.01
CA GLY A 156 -0.18 -12.67 13.96
C GLY A 156 0.35 -11.97 15.23
N ILE A 157 0.37 -10.66 15.19
CA ILE A 157 0.62 -9.71 16.26
C ILE A 157 -0.24 -9.99 17.51
N ARG A 158 -1.52 -10.34 17.36
CA ARG A 158 -2.40 -10.64 18.51
C ARG A 158 -1.97 -11.92 19.24
N ARG A 159 -1.21 -12.78 18.61
CA ARG A 159 -0.65 -14.01 19.19
C ARG A 159 0.74 -13.79 19.79
N CYS A 160 1.41 -12.70 19.45
CA CYS A 160 2.75 -12.40 19.91
C CYS A 160 2.75 -11.98 21.39
N VAL A 161 3.52 -12.69 22.21
CA VAL A 161 3.66 -12.38 23.65
C VAL A 161 4.25 -10.98 23.87
N LYS A 162 5.22 -10.58 23.04
CA LYS A 162 5.84 -9.24 23.10
C LYS A 162 4.84 -8.14 22.76
N ASN A 163 3.95 -8.37 21.80
CA ASN A 163 2.91 -7.39 21.48
C ASN A 163 1.90 -7.25 22.63
N ARG A 164 1.52 -8.34 23.28
CA ARG A 164 0.63 -8.30 24.46
C ARG A 164 1.23 -7.49 25.61
N ALA A 165 2.55 -7.53 25.74
CA ALA A 165 3.29 -6.74 26.72
C ALA A 165 3.59 -5.31 26.27
N GLN A 166 3.14 -4.89 25.08
CA GLN A 166 3.48 -3.62 24.44
C GLN A 166 4.99 -3.44 24.17
N GLU A 167 5.73 -4.53 24.14
CA GLU A 167 7.18 -4.57 23.90
C GLU A 167 7.53 -5.02 22.46
N CYS A 168 6.57 -4.93 21.52
CA CYS A 168 6.79 -5.35 20.16
C CYS A 168 7.79 -4.43 19.45
N VAL A 169 9.02 -4.87 19.41
CA VAL A 169 9.98 -4.45 18.38
C VAL A 169 9.82 -5.44 17.24
N TYR A 170 9.08 -5.10 16.21
CA TYR A 170 8.77 -6.00 15.12
C TYR A 170 9.97 -6.85 14.71
N CYS A 171 9.88 -8.17 14.91
CA CYS A 171 10.95 -9.13 14.60
C CYS A 171 10.61 -10.05 13.40
N GLY A 172 9.45 -9.88 12.78
CA GLY A 172 8.99 -10.70 11.65
C GLY A 172 8.47 -12.09 11.98
N GLN A 173 8.84 -12.66 13.12
CA GLN A 173 8.59 -14.07 13.42
C GLN A 173 7.12 -14.49 13.36
N CYS A 174 6.22 -13.69 13.94
CA CYS A 174 4.80 -14.08 14.03
C CYS A 174 4.11 -14.17 12.66
N PHE A 175 4.52 -13.33 11.72
CA PHE A 175 3.97 -13.30 10.38
C PHE A 175 4.71 -14.30 9.49
N SER A 176 6.04 -14.38 9.63
CA SER A 176 6.88 -15.26 8.85
C SER A 176 6.50 -16.73 9.02
N GLU A 177 6.22 -17.19 10.25
CA GLU A 177 5.79 -18.57 10.51
C GLU A 177 4.44 -18.88 9.86
N ALA A 178 3.44 -18.01 10.02
CA ALA A 178 2.11 -18.21 9.41
C ALA A 178 2.18 -18.18 7.87
N MET A 179 2.96 -17.28 7.31
CA MET A 179 3.13 -17.15 5.88
C MET A 179 3.97 -18.29 5.30
N LYS A 180 4.98 -18.76 6.04
CA LYS A 180 5.81 -19.90 5.63
C LYS A 180 4.97 -21.17 5.52
N GLU A 181 4.16 -21.48 6.54
CA GLU A 181 3.24 -22.63 6.51
C GLU A 181 2.25 -22.53 5.33
N PHE A 182 1.74 -21.34 5.08
CA PHE A 182 0.83 -21.08 3.97
C PHE A 182 1.51 -21.27 2.59
N LEU A 183 2.72 -20.75 2.42
CA LEU A 183 3.45 -20.81 1.15
C LEU A 183 4.11 -22.16 0.90
N GLU A 184 4.47 -22.92 1.94
CA GLU A 184 4.90 -24.30 1.78
C GLU A 184 3.77 -25.16 1.19
N LYS A 185 2.53 -24.99 1.68
CA LYS A 185 1.35 -25.61 1.07
C LYS A 185 1.12 -25.14 -0.37
N ALA A 186 1.26 -23.87 -0.64
CA ALA A 186 1.12 -23.30 -2.00
C ALA A 186 2.18 -23.85 -2.97
N LYS A 187 3.40 -24.11 -2.49
CA LYS A 187 4.50 -24.67 -3.29
C LYS A 187 4.28 -26.12 -3.67
N GLU A 188 3.75 -26.93 -2.76
CA GLU A 188 3.43 -28.34 -3.01
C GLU A 188 2.27 -28.49 -4.00
N GLU A 189 1.43 -27.47 -4.13
CA GLU A 189 0.17 -27.48 -4.84
C GLU A 189 0.19 -26.65 -6.16
N SER A 190 1.33 -26.05 -6.52
CA SER A 190 1.42 -25.02 -7.59
C SER A 190 1.50 -25.55 -9.03
N ALA A 191 1.60 -26.83 -9.28
CA ALA A 191 1.63 -27.39 -10.62
C ALA A 191 0.26 -27.99 -11.02
N GLY A 192 -0.59 -27.17 -11.65
CA GLY A 192 -1.92 -27.60 -12.10
C GLY A 192 -2.92 -27.72 -10.95
N ASP A 193 -3.06 -26.64 -10.23
CA ASP A 193 -3.74 -26.59 -8.95
C ASP A 193 -5.24 -26.95 -9.08
N GLU A 194 -5.58 -28.21 -8.77
CA GLU A 194 -6.95 -28.69 -8.78
C GLU A 194 -7.89 -27.85 -7.89
N ARG A 195 -7.36 -27.16 -6.89
CA ARG A 195 -8.12 -26.24 -6.04
C ARG A 195 -8.71 -25.07 -6.81
N LEU A 196 -8.09 -24.66 -7.92
CA LEU A 196 -8.59 -23.59 -8.78
C LEU A 196 -9.70 -24.05 -9.71
N LEU A 197 -9.90 -25.35 -9.94
CA LEU A 197 -10.93 -25.84 -10.83
C LEU A 197 -12.33 -25.32 -10.48
N PRO A 198 -12.78 -25.34 -9.21
CA PRO A 198 -14.09 -24.80 -8.85
C PRO A 198 -14.22 -23.31 -9.20
N PHE A 199 -13.15 -22.52 -9.04
CA PHE A 199 -13.15 -21.09 -9.33
C PHE A 199 -13.22 -20.83 -10.83
N TYR A 200 -12.50 -21.58 -11.67
CA TYR A 200 -12.61 -21.48 -13.12
C TYR A 200 -13.94 -22.01 -13.65
N GLU A 201 -14.59 -22.96 -12.97
CA GLU A 201 -15.98 -23.33 -13.30
C GLU A 201 -16.96 -22.18 -13.00
N MET A 202 -16.80 -21.48 -11.85
CA MET A 202 -17.57 -20.27 -11.57
C MET A 202 -17.35 -19.19 -12.63
N ALA A 203 -16.13 -19.04 -13.13
CA ALA A 203 -15.78 -18.05 -14.15
C ALA A 203 -16.45 -18.28 -15.51
N LYS A 204 -17.00 -19.48 -15.77
CA LYS A 204 -17.82 -19.75 -16.97
C LYS A 204 -19.21 -19.14 -16.89
N LEU A 205 -19.67 -18.77 -15.70
CA LEU A 205 -20.94 -18.09 -15.53
C LEU A 205 -20.84 -16.64 -16.05
N PRO A 206 -21.90 -16.07 -16.60
CA PRO A 206 -21.90 -14.68 -17.01
C PRO A 206 -21.60 -13.76 -15.84
N ARG A 207 -20.67 -12.82 -16.04
CA ARG A 207 -20.40 -11.77 -15.07
C ARG A 207 -21.60 -10.84 -14.94
N THR A 208 -21.88 -10.39 -13.74
CA THR A 208 -22.96 -9.43 -13.49
C THR A 208 -22.53 -7.99 -13.78
N GLY A 209 -21.23 -7.73 -13.78
CA GLY A 209 -20.64 -6.37 -13.85
C GLY A 209 -20.79 -5.58 -12.54
N LYS A 210 -21.37 -6.18 -11.50
CA LYS A 210 -21.61 -5.52 -10.20
C LYS A 210 -20.33 -5.05 -9.52
N TYR A 211 -19.24 -5.78 -9.71
CA TYR A 211 -17.96 -5.54 -9.04
C TYR A 211 -16.96 -4.75 -9.89
N ASP A 212 -17.29 -4.41 -11.14
CA ASP A 212 -16.43 -3.64 -12.04
C ASP A 212 -16.05 -2.27 -11.44
N LYS A 213 -16.96 -1.69 -10.67
CA LYS A 213 -16.75 -0.43 -9.95
C LYS A 213 -15.63 -0.46 -8.90
N TYR A 214 -15.17 -1.63 -8.51
CA TYR A 214 -14.08 -1.83 -7.55
C TYR A 214 -12.70 -2.02 -8.21
N VAL A 215 -12.65 -2.04 -9.53
CA VAL A 215 -11.43 -2.29 -10.31
C VAL A 215 -11.06 -1.03 -11.08
N TYR A 216 -9.85 -0.51 -10.86
CA TYR A 216 -9.33 0.65 -11.56
C TYR A 216 -7.97 0.33 -12.16
N THR A 217 -7.84 0.50 -13.47
CA THR A 217 -6.56 0.40 -14.19
C THR A 217 -5.86 1.75 -14.16
N PHE A 218 -4.62 1.78 -13.69
CA PHE A 218 -3.84 3.00 -13.65
C PHE A 218 -3.62 3.57 -15.04
N LYS A 219 -3.70 4.89 -15.13
CA LYS A 219 -3.47 5.63 -16.38
C LYS A 219 -2.14 6.37 -16.30
N PRO A 220 -1.35 6.34 -17.38
CA PRO A 220 -0.12 7.11 -17.42
C PRO A 220 -0.43 8.61 -17.43
N GLU A 221 0.22 9.35 -16.53
CA GLU A 221 0.06 10.80 -16.41
C GLU A 221 1.39 11.50 -16.69
N ALA A 222 1.37 12.49 -17.56
CA ALA A 222 2.54 13.33 -17.79
C ALA A 222 2.90 14.09 -16.50
N HIS A 223 4.19 14.06 -16.14
CA HIS A 223 4.73 14.89 -15.07
C HIS A 223 5.55 16.03 -15.67
N ASN A 224 5.11 17.28 -15.44
CA ASN A 224 5.74 18.46 -16.07
C ASN A 224 7.03 18.91 -15.35
N ASN A 225 7.32 18.37 -14.15
CA ASN A 225 8.56 18.69 -13.45
C ASN A 225 9.67 17.73 -13.92
N PRO A 226 10.79 18.25 -14.50
CA PRO A 226 11.86 17.43 -15.05
C PRO A 226 12.67 16.66 -13.99
N ASN A 227 12.46 16.95 -12.71
CA ASN A 227 13.13 16.24 -11.61
C ASN A 227 12.45 14.91 -11.27
N PHE A 228 11.29 14.65 -11.89
CA PHE A 228 10.55 13.42 -11.73
C PHE A 228 10.49 12.63 -13.03
N LEU A 229 10.42 11.32 -12.91
CA LEU A 229 10.17 10.47 -14.07
C LEU A 229 8.73 10.64 -14.58
N SER A 230 8.57 10.53 -15.87
CA SER A 230 7.28 10.62 -16.57
C SER A 230 7.17 9.42 -17.54
N PRO A 231 6.00 8.78 -17.64
CA PRO A 231 4.77 9.12 -16.93
C PRO A 231 4.79 8.67 -15.47
N ARG A 232 4.03 9.36 -14.61
CA ARG A 232 3.73 8.91 -13.25
C ARG A 232 2.41 8.14 -13.21
N ALA A 233 2.14 7.49 -12.08
CA ALA A 233 0.87 6.85 -11.77
C ALA A 233 0.28 7.38 -10.46
N GLY A 234 -1.04 7.34 -10.34
CA GLY A 234 -1.72 7.71 -9.12
C GLY A 234 -3.14 7.19 -9.06
N PHE A 235 -3.65 7.16 -7.84
CA PHE A 235 -5.04 6.83 -7.55
C PHE A 235 -5.64 7.94 -6.66
N ARG A 236 -6.71 8.59 -7.14
CA ARG A 236 -7.27 9.80 -6.53
C ARG A 236 -8.63 9.58 -5.90
N GLY A 237 -8.79 8.50 -5.20
CA GLY A 237 -9.94 8.24 -4.37
C GLY A 237 -11.27 8.41 -5.11
N TRP A 238 -12.11 9.30 -4.62
CA TRP A 238 -13.47 9.49 -5.15
C TRP A 238 -13.56 9.93 -6.60
N SER A 239 -12.52 10.53 -7.14
CA SER A 239 -12.55 10.94 -8.57
C SER A 239 -12.38 9.77 -9.53
N GLU A 240 -11.84 8.65 -9.06
CA GLU A 240 -11.54 7.48 -9.88
C GLU A 240 -12.33 6.23 -9.46
N MET A 241 -12.69 6.15 -8.19
CA MET A 241 -13.50 5.06 -7.65
C MET A 241 -14.42 5.60 -6.55
N GLU A 242 -15.71 5.56 -6.79
CA GLU A 242 -16.72 6.02 -5.83
C GLU A 242 -16.56 5.35 -4.46
N GLU A 243 -16.76 6.09 -3.39
CA GLU A 243 -16.59 5.65 -1.99
C GLU A 243 -15.19 5.18 -1.60
N SER A 244 -14.19 5.29 -2.48
CA SER A 244 -12.82 4.95 -2.11
C SER A 244 -12.27 5.92 -1.06
N ARG A 245 -11.64 5.36 -0.03
CA ARG A 245 -11.00 6.12 1.05
C ARG A 245 -9.48 6.15 0.92
N LEU A 246 -8.95 5.91 -0.27
CA LEU A 246 -7.53 5.86 -0.56
C LEU A 246 -7.18 6.87 -1.64
N TRP A 247 -6.15 7.68 -1.40
CA TRP A 247 -5.56 8.58 -2.37
C TRP A 247 -4.04 8.51 -2.26
N TYR A 248 -3.33 8.27 -3.35
CA TYR A 248 -1.86 8.26 -3.38
C TYR A 248 -1.29 8.46 -4.77
N LEU A 249 -0.01 8.87 -4.84
CA LEU A 249 0.74 9.03 -6.08
C LEU A 249 2.08 8.33 -5.97
N TYR A 250 2.49 7.66 -7.03
CA TYR A 250 3.88 7.26 -7.25
C TYR A 250 4.62 8.37 -7.96
N ASN A 251 5.57 9.01 -7.27
CA ASN A 251 6.41 10.04 -7.84
C ASN A 251 7.87 9.57 -7.79
N LEU A 252 8.41 9.21 -8.94
CA LEU A 252 9.80 8.75 -9.05
C LEU A 252 10.69 9.98 -9.18
N VAL A 253 11.42 10.29 -8.10
CA VAL A 253 12.36 11.42 -8.04
C VAL A 253 13.70 10.97 -8.59
N GLN A 254 14.18 11.64 -9.63
CA GLN A 254 15.42 11.27 -10.33
C GLN A 254 16.55 12.29 -10.17
N ARG A 255 16.28 13.44 -9.58
CA ARG A 255 17.26 14.54 -9.41
C ARG A 255 16.96 15.33 -8.15
N GLU A 256 17.98 16.01 -7.67
CA GLU A 256 17.89 16.99 -6.58
C GLU A 256 16.84 18.06 -6.89
N CYS A 257 15.97 18.28 -5.94
CA CYS A 257 14.90 19.31 -6.05
C CYS A 257 14.24 19.53 -4.70
N THR A 258 13.51 20.64 -4.62
CA THR A 258 12.58 20.92 -3.53
C THR A 258 11.16 20.89 -4.07
N VAL A 259 10.28 20.16 -3.39
CA VAL A 259 8.88 20.01 -3.78
C VAL A 259 7.94 20.39 -2.66
N GLY A 260 6.77 20.84 -3.05
CA GLY A 260 5.74 21.30 -2.13
C GLY A 260 6.07 22.65 -1.49
N GLU A 261 5.14 23.10 -0.69
CA GLU A 261 5.18 24.33 0.10
C GLU A 261 4.99 23.91 1.57
N LEU A 262 5.36 24.77 2.51
CA LEU A 262 4.99 24.58 3.90
C LEU A 262 3.46 24.60 4.03
N HIS A 263 2.88 23.49 4.49
CA HIS A 263 1.44 23.33 4.60
C HIS A 263 1.05 22.38 5.73
N MET A 264 -0.25 22.33 6.00
CA MET A 264 -0.86 21.33 6.88
C MET A 264 -2.18 20.82 6.30
N HIS A 265 -2.61 19.66 6.72
CA HIS A 265 -3.95 19.15 6.47
C HIS A 265 -4.83 19.39 7.70
N HIS A 266 -6.05 19.91 7.49
CA HIS A 266 -6.92 20.24 8.61
C HIS A 266 -7.58 19.00 9.23
N ALA A 267 -8.05 18.08 8.39
CA ALA A 267 -8.91 16.96 8.81
C ALA A 267 -8.40 15.58 8.39
N VAL A 268 -7.41 15.51 7.49
CA VAL A 268 -6.88 14.24 6.99
C VAL A 268 -5.49 13.98 7.55
N GLU A 269 -5.21 12.71 7.75
CA GLU A 269 -3.88 12.19 8.03
C GLU A 269 -3.17 11.90 6.72
N GLU A 270 -1.88 12.16 6.64
CA GLU A 270 -1.04 11.84 5.50
C GLU A 270 0.09 10.92 5.93
N TYR A 271 0.52 10.07 5.02
CA TYR A 271 1.74 9.29 5.13
C TYR A 271 2.63 9.60 3.94
N LEU A 272 3.88 9.90 4.21
CA LEU A 272 4.90 10.09 3.18
C LEU A 272 5.80 8.86 3.18
N PHE A 273 5.73 8.06 2.13
CA PHE A 273 6.63 6.93 1.94
C PHE A 273 7.79 7.35 1.05
N PHE A 274 8.99 7.05 1.49
CA PHE A 274 10.23 7.18 0.73
C PHE A 274 10.83 5.79 0.62
N THR A 275 10.94 5.26 -0.60
CA THR A 275 11.40 3.88 -0.84
C THR A 275 12.33 3.80 -2.03
N GLY A 276 13.07 2.70 -2.19
CA GLY A 276 13.71 2.38 -3.46
C GLY A 276 12.70 2.34 -4.60
N ALA A 277 13.16 2.57 -5.82
CA ALA A 277 12.32 2.54 -7.02
C ALA A 277 12.13 1.13 -7.58
N ASP A 278 13.02 0.19 -7.28
CA ASP A 278 12.90 -1.22 -7.65
C ASP A 278 12.44 -2.03 -6.45
N ILE A 279 11.23 -2.60 -6.51
CA ILE A 279 10.66 -3.38 -5.41
C ILE A 279 11.38 -4.72 -5.22
N THR A 280 12.08 -5.22 -6.23
CA THR A 280 12.95 -6.41 -6.09
C THR A 280 14.22 -6.11 -5.29
N ASP A 281 14.60 -4.85 -5.23
CA ASP A 281 15.72 -4.30 -4.43
C ASP A 281 15.26 -3.08 -3.62
N PHE A 282 14.16 -3.24 -2.89
CA PHE A 282 13.42 -2.19 -2.18
C PHE A 282 14.31 -1.30 -1.31
N PHE A 283 15.38 -1.84 -0.75
CA PHE A 283 16.28 -1.14 0.17
C PHE A 283 17.46 -0.44 -0.53
N ASN A 284 17.53 -0.48 -1.85
CA ASN A 284 18.45 0.33 -2.61
C ASN A 284 17.96 1.79 -2.65
N PHE A 285 18.28 2.52 -1.59
CA PHE A 285 17.88 3.89 -1.35
C PHE A 285 19.10 4.80 -1.36
N ASP A 286 19.52 5.24 -2.54
CA ASP A 286 20.67 6.13 -2.70
C ASP A 286 20.23 7.60 -2.80
N ALA A 287 19.71 8.11 -1.70
CA ALA A 287 19.24 9.48 -1.60
C ALA A 287 19.44 10.06 -0.20
N GLU A 288 19.44 11.40 -0.13
CA GLU A 288 19.30 12.18 1.10
C GLU A 288 18.16 13.16 0.94
N VAL A 289 17.16 13.04 1.81
CA VAL A 289 15.93 13.82 1.75
C VAL A 289 15.73 14.54 3.09
N GLU A 290 15.40 15.83 3.03
CA GLU A 290 15.02 16.62 4.21
C GLU A 290 13.55 16.99 4.16
N ILE A 291 12.90 16.94 5.32
CA ILE A 291 11.54 17.44 5.53
C ILE A 291 11.46 18.18 6.86
N GLN A 292 10.66 19.22 6.91
CA GLN A 292 10.38 19.98 8.12
C GLN A 292 9.03 19.62 8.70
N LEU A 293 8.97 19.47 10.03
CA LEU A 293 7.76 19.14 10.79
C LEU A 293 7.60 20.11 11.98
N GLY A 294 6.37 20.55 12.28
CA GLY A 294 6.11 21.39 13.44
C GLY A 294 4.63 21.68 13.70
N GLU A 295 4.28 21.93 14.93
CA GLU A 295 2.95 22.44 15.31
C GLU A 295 2.80 23.94 15.01
N ASP A 296 3.93 24.64 15.00
CA ASP A 296 4.04 26.06 14.71
C ASP A 296 4.87 26.24 13.42
N PRO A 297 4.34 26.91 12.39
CA PRO A 297 5.06 27.11 11.13
C PRO A 297 6.30 28.00 11.23
N ASP A 298 6.51 28.68 12.36
CA ASP A 298 7.72 29.47 12.64
C ASP A 298 8.78 28.69 13.42
N HIS A 299 8.42 27.48 13.93
CA HIS A 299 9.30 26.63 14.74
C HIS A 299 9.21 25.18 14.24
N LEU A 300 9.96 24.89 13.18
CA LEU A 300 9.98 23.57 12.54
C LEU A 300 11.27 22.82 12.88
N GLU A 301 11.15 21.52 13.05
CA GLU A 301 12.29 20.60 13.16
C GLU A 301 12.56 19.94 11.81
N THR A 302 13.84 19.82 11.43
CA THR A 302 14.25 19.18 10.17
C THR A 302 14.60 17.72 10.45
N TYR A 303 14.04 16.83 9.63
CA TYR A 303 14.32 15.40 9.62
C TYR A 303 15.02 15.02 8.33
N THR A 304 16.12 14.28 8.45
CA THR A 304 16.90 13.77 7.33
C THR A 304 16.65 12.29 7.14
N ILE A 305 16.34 11.90 5.91
CA ILE A 305 16.00 10.53 5.50
C ILE A 305 17.09 10.04 4.57
N THR A 306 17.71 8.90 4.93
CA THR A 306 18.78 8.24 4.15
C THR A 306 18.51 6.75 3.93
N GLU A 307 17.38 6.25 4.40
CA GLU A 307 16.92 4.87 4.27
C GLU A 307 15.41 4.85 3.97
N PRO A 308 14.86 3.74 3.45
CA PRO A 308 13.42 3.60 3.28
C PRO A 308 12.66 3.94 4.55
N THR A 309 11.79 4.95 4.45
CA THR A 309 11.15 5.57 5.63
C THR A 309 9.69 5.89 5.33
N VAL A 310 8.85 5.78 6.34
CA VAL A 310 7.51 6.34 6.34
C VAL A 310 7.41 7.42 7.41
N ILE A 311 6.81 8.55 7.05
CA ILE A 311 6.51 9.64 7.98
C ILE A 311 4.99 9.78 8.05
N ARG A 312 4.45 9.73 9.27
CA ARG A 312 3.06 10.00 9.55
C ARG A 312 2.87 11.48 9.85
N ILE A 313 1.97 12.12 9.15
CA ILE A 313 1.58 13.51 9.33
C ILE A 313 0.15 13.54 9.90
N PRO A 314 -0.01 13.70 11.22
CA PRO A 314 -1.35 13.85 11.79
C PRO A 314 -1.99 15.18 11.35
N PRO A 315 -3.32 15.27 11.38
CA PRO A 315 -4.01 16.52 11.08
C PRO A 315 -3.45 17.70 11.89
N LYS A 316 -3.33 18.85 11.24
CA LYS A 316 -2.84 20.12 11.79
C LYS A 316 -1.32 20.19 12.07
N LEU A 317 -0.55 19.16 11.73
CA LEU A 317 0.90 19.25 11.76
C LEU A 317 1.39 19.95 10.48
N TRP A 318 2.13 21.03 10.63
CA TRP A 318 2.82 21.70 9.53
C TRP A 318 3.97 20.82 9.06
N HIS A 319 4.09 20.68 7.75
CA HIS A 319 5.13 19.90 7.12
C HIS A 319 5.52 20.40 5.74
N GLY A 320 6.71 20.00 5.29
CA GLY A 320 7.30 20.45 4.05
C GLY A 320 8.02 21.81 4.17
N PRO A 321 8.67 22.28 3.08
CA PRO A 321 8.83 21.54 1.83
C PRO A 321 9.63 20.24 2.02
N VAL A 322 9.55 19.34 1.03
CA VAL A 322 10.42 18.16 0.93
C VAL A 322 11.58 18.50 0.00
N THR A 323 12.79 18.39 0.50
CA THR A 323 14.02 18.73 -0.24
C THR A 323 14.85 17.46 -0.47
N PHE A 324 14.98 17.05 -1.71
CA PHE A 324 15.85 15.98 -2.16
C PHE A 324 17.25 16.58 -2.37
N LYS A 325 18.11 16.46 -1.34
CA LYS A 325 19.47 17.05 -1.30
C LYS A 325 20.46 16.29 -2.17
N ARG A 326 20.29 14.98 -2.26
CA ARG A 326 21.07 14.08 -3.09
C ARG A 326 20.17 12.99 -3.61
N VAL A 327 20.31 12.64 -4.88
CA VAL A 327 19.62 11.53 -5.54
C VAL A 327 20.64 10.83 -6.44
N GLY A 328 21.27 9.77 -5.93
CA GLY A 328 22.24 8.96 -6.67
C GLY A 328 21.57 7.89 -7.54
N ALA A 329 20.40 7.41 -7.12
CA ALA A 329 19.51 6.58 -7.92
C ALA A 329 18.07 7.06 -7.73
N PRO A 330 17.18 6.86 -8.72
CA PRO A 330 15.76 7.22 -8.54
C PRO A 330 15.15 6.57 -7.32
N ILE A 331 14.35 7.33 -6.59
CA ILE A 331 13.57 6.84 -5.43
C ILE A 331 12.10 7.11 -5.64
N ASN A 332 11.26 6.31 -5.02
CA ASN A 332 9.83 6.54 -4.97
C ASN A 332 9.48 7.43 -3.77
N PHE A 333 8.87 8.57 -4.05
CA PHE A 333 8.22 9.45 -3.08
C PHE A 333 6.72 9.35 -3.24
N MET A 334 6.05 8.78 -2.24
CA MET A 334 4.63 8.49 -2.32
C MET A 334 3.86 9.18 -1.20
N PRO A 335 3.23 10.37 -1.47
CA PRO A 335 2.20 10.90 -0.61
C PRO A 335 0.97 9.98 -0.64
N PHE A 336 0.48 9.64 0.53
CA PHE A 336 -0.58 8.66 0.74
C PHE A 336 -1.58 9.19 1.78
N TYR A 337 -2.85 9.21 1.43
CA TYR A 337 -3.93 9.65 2.30
C TYR A 337 -4.96 8.53 2.48
N PRO A 338 -5.25 8.10 3.72
CA PRO A 338 -6.36 7.20 4.01
C PRO A 338 -7.69 7.96 3.98
N ALA A 339 -7.93 8.67 2.89
CA ALA A 339 -9.10 9.48 2.63
C ALA A 339 -9.39 9.54 1.12
N GLY A 340 -10.66 9.66 0.74
CA GLY A 340 -11.06 9.72 -0.67
C GLY A 340 -10.73 11.05 -1.35
N ASN A 341 -10.46 12.07 -0.57
CA ASN A 341 -10.05 13.41 -0.99
C ASN A 341 -9.19 14.05 0.10
N TYR A 342 -8.55 15.16 -0.20
CA TYR A 342 -7.78 15.92 0.77
C TYR A 342 -7.81 17.41 0.49
N GLY A 343 -7.56 18.21 1.53
CA GLY A 343 -7.32 19.63 1.45
C GLY A 343 -6.11 20.02 2.29
N ARG A 344 -5.45 21.08 1.90
CA ARG A 344 -4.29 21.63 2.58
C ARG A 344 -4.40 23.13 2.80
N VAL A 345 -3.89 23.59 3.92
CA VAL A 345 -3.69 24.99 4.25
C VAL A 345 -2.24 25.33 3.99
N ILE A 346 -1.98 26.27 3.10
CA ILE A 346 -0.64 26.71 2.73
C ILE A 346 -0.40 28.06 3.39
N ARG A 347 0.76 28.22 4.00
CA ARG A 347 1.24 29.53 4.48
C ARG A 347 1.98 30.24 3.36
N GLN A 348 1.55 31.44 3.04
CA GLN A 348 2.23 32.32 2.09
C GLN A 348 2.74 33.56 2.84
N THR A 349 4.04 33.82 2.73
CA THR A 349 4.64 35.04 3.27
C THR A 349 4.63 36.12 2.19
N GLN A 350 4.08 37.27 2.52
CA GLN A 350 4.04 38.44 1.64
C GLN A 350 5.36 39.19 1.62
N THR A 351 5.53 40.07 0.68
CA THR A 351 6.74 40.90 0.55
C THR A 351 6.93 41.88 1.71
N ASP A 352 5.88 42.21 2.45
CA ASP A 352 5.93 43.04 3.67
C ASP A 352 6.21 42.21 4.96
N GLY A 353 6.46 40.88 4.83
CA GLY A 353 6.72 39.99 5.94
C GLY A 353 5.44 39.45 6.61
N SER A 354 4.26 39.92 6.22
CA SER A 354 3.00 39.34 6.72
C SER A 354 2.76 37.96 6.13
N SER A 355 2.06 37.10 6.88
CA SER A 355 1.65 35.79 6.37
C SER A 355 0.14 35.71 6.22
N HIS A 356 -0.32 35.12 5.13
CA HIS A 356 -1.69 34.70 4.99
C HIS A 356 -1.79 33.21 4.66
N TYR A 357 -2.95 32.63 4.91
CA TYR A 357 -3.21 31.22 4.76
C TYR A 357 -4.17 31.00 3.60
N LEU A 358 -3.76 30.15 2.66
CA LEU A 358 -4.54 29.79 1.49
C LEU A 358 -4.97 28.34 1.62
N TYR A 359 -6.27 28.09 1.52
CA TYR A 359 -6.80 26.73 1.43
C TYR A 359 -6.82 26.27 -0.02
N LYS A 360 -6.28 25.07 -0.27
CA LYS A 360 -6.36 24.34 -1.55
C LYS A 360 -6.83 22.91 -1.26
N GLY A 361 -7.89 22.47 -1.91
CA GLY A 361 -8.40 21.12 -1.71
C GLY A 361 -9.36 20.65 -2.78
N THR A 362 -9.57 19.35 -2.78
CA THR A 362 -10.56 18.66 -3.60
C THR A 362 -11.83 18.35 -2.81
N ASP A 363 -11.81 18.66 -1.51
CA ASP A 363 -12.86 18.38 -0.52
C ASP A 363 -13.86 19.53 -0.36
N LEU A 364 -13.63 20.69 -1.02
CA LEU A 364 -14.62 21.73 -1.09
C LEU A 364 -15.72 21.36 -2.09
N PRO A 365 -16.99 21.55 -1.74
CA PRO A 365 -18.07 21.44 -2.72
C PRO A 365 -17.80 22.42 -3.87
N LYS A 366 -17.96 21.93 -5.10
CA LYS A 366 -17.88 22.75 -6.31
C LYS A 366 -19.03 23.73 -6.39
#